data_d24cc82d4fb44e7af11db32bfb64d2a2
#
_entry.id   d24cc82d4fb44e7af11db32bfb64d2a2
#
_cell.length_a   1.000
_cell.length_b   1.000
_cell.length_c   1.000
_cell.angle_alpha   90.00
_cell.angle_beta   90.00
_cell.angle_gamma   90.00
#
_symmetry.space_group_name_H-M   'P 1'
#
loop_
_entity.id
_entity.type
_entity.pdbx_description
1 polymer ?
#
loop_
_entity_poly.entity_id
_entity_poly.type
_entity_poly.pdbx_seq_one_letter_code
_entity_poly.pdbx_strand_id
1 'polypeptide(L)'
;MTTVVIMPGGFHPFHAGHLALYQAARKAFPQARVFVAATNDTSERPFPFAVKEKLAKLAGVDPGHFVQVKSPFRAEEITSQFDPQRDRLIFVRSEKDADKPPQAGGIKKNGEPAYLQPLAGQKNIAPFAKHAYMAYLPTVEFGPGMTSATEIRTAWPQLDDRRKTALVMSLYPAAQKNPALAANVVKLLDTAIVSESVN
;
A
#
# COMPACT_ATOMS: atom_id res chain seq x y z
N MET A 1 -4.21 0.15 -25.42
CA MET A 1 -3.11 0.11 -24.47
C MET A 1 -3.56 0.72 -23.16
N THR A 2 -3.38 0.00 -22.07
CA THR A 2 -3.72 0.44 -20.72
C THR A 2 -2.44 0.54 -19.89
N THR A 3 -2.34 1.56 -19.05
CA THR A 3 -1.33 1.63 -18.01
C THR A 3 -1.94 1.13 -16.70
N VAL A 4 -1.32 0.14 -16.10
CA VAL A 4 -1.70 -0.44 -14.81
C VAL A 4 -0.72 0.07 -13.77
N VAL A 5 -1.22 0.68 -12.72
CA VAL A 5 -0.41 1.15 -11.59
C VAL A 5 -0.77 0.33 -10.36
N ILE A 6 0.23 -0.25 -9.72
CA ILE A 6 0.05 -1.08 -8.53
C ILE A 6 0.84 -0.46 -7.38
N MET A 7 0.14 -0.22 -6.27
CA MET A 7 0.74 0.19 -5.01
C MET A 7 0.81 -1.04 -4.09
N PRO A 8 1.97 -1.71 -4.01
CA PRO A 8 2.14 -2.87 -3.13
C PRO A 8 2.48 -2.45 -1.73
N GLY A 9 2.08 -3.25 -0.74
CA GLY A 9 2.46 -2.98 0.65
C GLY A 9 2.01 -4.05 1.63
N GLY A 10 2.47 -3.91 2.86
CA GLY A 10 2.07 -4.77 3.97
C GLY A 10 0.73 -4.36 4.58
N PHE A 11 0.52 -3.06 4.79
CA PHE A 11 -0.71 -2.47 5.32
C PHE A 11 -1.13 -3.02 6.69
N HIS A 12 -0.26 -2.93 7.67
CA HIS A 12 -0.46 -3.41 9.04
C HIS A 12 -0.45 -2.29 10.11
N PRO A 13 -1.48 -1.43 10.18
CA PRO A 13 -2.68 -1.34 9.35
C PRO A 13 -2.54 -0.44 8.12
N PHE A 14 -3.54 -0.46 7.23
CA PHE A 14 -3.71 0.58 6.22
C PHE A 14 -4.09 1.89 6.92
N HIS A 15 -3.50 3.01 6.49
CA HIS A 15 -3.64 4.30 7.18
C HIS A 15 -3.67 5.49 6.21
N ALA A 16 -3.84 6.68 6.75
CA ALA A 16 -3.95 7.91 5.95
C ALA A 16 -2.72 8.19 5.06
N GLY A 17 -1.51 7.79 5.48
CA GLY A 17 -0.32 7.91 4.64
C GLY A 17 -0.38 7.02 3.40
N HIS A 18 -0.92 5.81 3.53
CA HIS A 18 -1.17 4.92 2.39
C HIS A 18 -2.25 5.49 1.47
N LEU A 19 -3.30 6.07 2.03
CA LEU A 19 -4.32 6.75 1.24
C LEU A 19 -3.72 7.91 0.45
N ALA A 20 -2.87 8.72 1.07
CA ALA A 20 -2.22 9.83 0.40
C ALA A 20 -1.34 9.36 -0.78
N LEU A 21 -0.62 8.25 -0.62
CA LEU A 21 0.16 7.64 -1.69
C LEU A 21 -0.73 7.14 -2.83
N TYR A 22 -1.83 6.47 -2.49
CA TYR A 22 -2.83 6.01 -3.47
C TYR A 22 -3.42 7.17 -4.27
N GLN A 23 -3.80 8.26 -3.60
CA GLN A 23 -4.32 9.46 -4.24
C GLN A 23 -3.26 10.15 -5.11
N ALA A 24 -2.01 10.22 -4.63
CA ALA A 24 -0.89 10.76 -5.40
C ALA A 24 -0.62 9.94 -6.66
N ALA A 25 -0.72 8.62 -6.60
CA ALA A 25 -0.59 7.74 -7.75
C ALA A 25 -1.69 8.00 -8.78
N ARG A 26 -2.94 8.15 -8.33
CA ARG A 26 -4.07 8.49 -9.23
C ARG A 26 -3.88 9.84 -9.91
N LYS A 27 -3.34 10.81 -9.19
CA LYS A 27 -3.05 12.14 -9.73
C LYS A 27 -1.88 12.14 -10.71
N ALA A 28 -0.82 11.39 -10.40
CA ALA A 28 0.36 11.29 -11.25
C ALA A 28 0.07 10.52 -12.56
N PHE A 29 -0.83 9.54 -12.49
CA PHE A 29 -1.19 8.68 -13.64
C PHE A 29 -2.71 8.73 -13.89
N PRO A 30 -3.26 9.87 -14.34
CA PRO A 30 -4.72 10.08 -14.39
C PRO A 30 -5.45 9.16 -15.39
N GLN A 31 -4.74 8.62 -16.38
CA GLN A 31 -5.30 7.70 -17.37
C GLN A 31 -5.09 6.23 -17.01
N ALA A 32 -4.37 5.95 -15.92
CA ALA A 32 -4.05 4.59 -15.50
C ALA A 32 -5.18 3.97 -14.65
N ARG A 33 -5.18 2.64 -14.63
CA ARG A 33 -5.95 1.89 -13.63
C ARG A 33 -5.06 1.62 -12.43
N VAL A 34 -5.45 2.14 -11.27
CA VAL A 34 -4.65 2.10 -10.05
C VAL A 34 -5.23 1.09 -9.07
N PHE A 35 -4.38 0.17 -8.60
CA PHE A 35 -4.74 -0.87 -7.64
C PHE A 35 -3.81 -0.83 -6.43
N VAL A 36 -4.34 -1.24 -5.28
CA VAL A 36 -3.56 -1.50 -4.07
C VAL A 36 -3.47 -3.01 -3.89
N ALA A 37 -2.26 -3.55 -3.79
CA ALA A 37 -2.02 -4.98 -3.69
C ALA A 37 -1.56 -5.35 -2.28
N ALA A 38 -2.31 -6.21 -1.60
CA ALA A 38 -2.04 -6.64 -0.24
C ALA A 38 -2.14 -8.16 -0.08
N THR A 39 -1.35 -8.71 0.85
CA THR A 39 -1.39 -10.14 1.16
C THR A 39 -2.35 -10.45 2.32
N ASN A 40 -2.67 -11.74 2.47
CA ASN A 40 -3.34 -12.28 3.66
C ASN A 40 -2.35 -12.92 4.64
N ASP A 41 -1.06 -12.69 4.48
CA ASP A 41 -0.03 -13.27 5.34
C ASP A 41 -0.01 -12.59 6.72
N THR A 42 -0.18 -13.40 7.76
CA THR A 42 -0.12 -12.96 9.16
C THR A 42 1.02 -13.63 9.94
N SER A 43 1.95 -14.27 9.24
CA SER A 43 3.07 -14.99 9.88
C SER A 43 3.99 -14.09 10.70
N GLU A 44 4.22 -12.86 10.23
CA GLU A 44 5.09 -11.89 10.89
C GLU A 44 4.37 -10.64 11.39
N ARG A 45 3.14 -10.37 10.91
CA ARG A 45 2.40 -9.14 11.18
C ARG A 45 0.91 -9.41 11.34
N PRO A 46 0.17 -8.60 12.15
CA PRO A 46 -1.08 -9.03 12.76
C PRO A 46 -2.34 -8.94 11.88
N PHE A 47 -2.31 -8.25 10.72
CA PHE A 47 -3.55 -7.93 10.00
C PHE A 47 -3.83 -8.89 8.85
N PRO A 48 -4.93 -9.69 8.91
CA PRO A 48 -5.40 -10.45 7.74
C PRO A 48 -5.96 -9.52 6.68
N PHE A 49 -6.07 -10.02 5.44
CA PHE A 49 -6.53 -9.21 4.30
C PHE A 49 -7.90 -8.56 4.53
N ALA A 50 -8.86 -9.30 5.08
CA ALA A 50 -10.22 -8.77 5.31
C ALA A 50 -10.23 -7.52 6.19
N VAL A 51 -9.37 -7.46 7.21
CA VAL A 51 -9.24 -6.28 8.09
C VAL A 51 -8.54 -5.15 7.36
N LYS A 52 -7.47 -5.44 6.62
CA LYS A 52 -6.77 -4.44 5.78
C LYS A 52 -7.73 -3.79 4.79
N GLU A 53 -8.54 -4.58 4.10
CA GLU A 53 -9.53 -4.10 3.14
C GLU A 53 -10.56 -3.19 3.80
N LYS A 54 -11.09 -3.61 4.94
CA LYS A 54 -12.06 -2.80 5.69
C LYS A 54 -11.47 -1.44 6.08
N LEU A 55 -10.25 -1.43 6.61
CA LEU A 55 -9.56 -0.20 7.00
C LEU A 55 -9.22 0.68 5.79
N ALA A 56 -8.83 0.08 4.67
CA ALA A 56 -8.56 0.82 3.43
C ALA A 56 -9.82 1.52 2.91
N LYS A 57 -10.97 0.85 2.93
CA LYS A 57 -12.26 1.45 2.57
C LYS A 57 -12.63 2.60 3.50
N LEU A 58 -12.43 2.43 4.81
CA LEU A 58 -12.67 3.49 5.80
C LEU A 58 -11.72 4.68 5.63
N ALA A 59 -10.49 4.44 5.16
CA ALA A 59 -9.56 5.50 4.81
C ALA A 59 -9.97 6.27 3.55
N GLY A 60 -10.63 5.61 2.60
CA GLY A 60 -11.13 6.24 1.37
C GLY A 60 -10.69 5.57 0.07
N VAL A 61 -10.18 4.35 0.11
CA VAL A 61 -9.88 3.58 -1.11
C VAL A 61 -11.18 3.07 -1.73
N ASP A 62 -11.32 3.28 -3.04
CA ASP A 62 -12.52 2.85 -3.76
C ASP A 62 -12.68 1.32 -3.74
N PRO A 63 -13.92 0.81 -3.62
CA PRO A 63 -14.18 -0.62 -3.73
C PRO A 63 -13.66 -1.21 -5.05
N GLY A 64 -13.05 -2.39 -4.98
CA GLY A 64 -12.47 -3.06 -6.15
C GLY A 64 -11.06 -2.64 -6.51
N HIS A 65 -10.53 -1.57 -5.91
CA HIS A 65 -9.14 -1.14 -6.10
C HIS A 65 -8.17 -1.76 -5.09
N PHE A 66 -8.67 -2.35 -4.02
CA PHE A 66 -7.88 -3.03 -3.00
C PHE A 66 -7.96 -4.54 -3.24
N VAL A 67 -6.85 -5.16 -3.65
CA VAL A 67 -6.85 -6.53 -4.19
C VAL A 67 -5.93 -7.44 -3.38
N GLN A 68 -6.44 -8.61 -3.03
CA GLN A 68 -5.62 -9.65 -2.39
C GLN A 68 -4.70 -10.31 -3.42
N VAL A 69 -3.41 -10.36 -3.10
CA VAL A 69 -2.39 -10.99 -3.93
C VAL A 69 -1.49 -11.90 -3.09
N LYS A 70 -0.88 -12.88 -3.72
CA LYS A 70 0.11 -13.74 -3.07
C LYS A 70 1.45 -13.05 -2.96
N SER A 71 1.86 -12.35 -4.01
CA SER A 71 3.13 -11.63 -4.10
C SER A 71 2.88 -10.19 -4.56
N PRO A 72 3.07 -9.18 -3.67
CA PRO A 72 2.74 -7.79 -4.00
C PRO A 72 3.50 -7.22 -5.19
N PHE A 73 4.76 -7.64 -5.41
CA PHE A 73 5.58 -7.17 -6.52
C PHE A 73 5.49 -8.03 -7.77
N ARG A 74 4.63 -9.04 -7.79
CA ARG A 74 4.19 -9.74 -9.00
C ARG A 74 2.75 -9.41 -9.31
N ALA A 75 1.88 -9.46 -8.29
CA ALA A 75 0.47 -9.11 -8.36
C ALA A 75 -0.24 -9.76 -9.57
N GLU A 76 -0.01 -11.05 -9.77
CA GLU A 76 -0.54 -11.80 -10.91
C GLU A 76 -2.07 -11.78 -10.95
N GLU A 77 -2.72 -11.72 -9.79
CA GLU A 77 -4.18 -11.61 -9.67
C GLU A 77 -4.71 -10.32 -10.31
N ILE A 78 -3.88 -9.29 -10.42
CA ILE A 78 -4.20 -8.03 -11.10
C ILE A 78 -3.75 -8.10 -12.56
N THR A 79 -2.47 -8.42 -12.80
CA THR A 79 -1.87 -8.36 -14.14
C THR A 79 -2.46 -9.37 -15.11
N SER A 80 -3.01 -10.51 -14.64
CA SER A 80 -3.68 -11.50 -15.47
C SER A 80 -4.90 -10.95 -16.22
N GLN A 81 -5.43 -9.81 -15.81
CA GLN A 81 -6.57 -9.14 -16.47
C GLN A 81 -6.15 -8.25 -17.63
N PHE A 82 -4.85 -8.13 -17.89
CA PHE A 82 -4.28 -7.21 -18.87
C PHE A 82 -3.39 -7.95 -19.87
N ASP A 83 -3.12 -7.31 -21.01
CA ASP A 83 -2.33 -7.90 -22.08
C ASP A 83 -0.83 -7.59 -21.88
N PRO A 84 0.02 -8.59 -21.59
CA PRO A 84 1.45 -8.38 -21.35
C PRO A 84 2.20 -7.83 -22.58
N GLN A 85 1.68 -8.03 -23.78
CA GLN A 85 2.30 -7.52 -25.02
C GLN A 85 1.93 -6.09 -25.36
N ARG A 86 0.91 -5.53 -24.71
CA ARG A 86 0.38 -4.20 -25.03
C ARG A 86 0.35 -3.25 -23.85
N ASP A 87 0.01 -3.75 -22.65
CA ASP A 87 -0.24 -2.94 -21.49
C ASP A 87 1.04 -2.64 -20.72
N ARG A 88 1.06 -1.54 -19.98
CA ARG A 88 2.20 -1.05 -19.22
C ARG A 88 1.97 -1.28 -17.73
N LEU A 89 3.03 -1.60 -16.99
CA LEU A 89 2.97 -1.89 -15.56
C LEU A 89 3.93 -0.99 -14.79
N ILE A 90 3.39 -0.24 -13.83
CA ILE A 90 4.15 0.64 -12.93
C ILE A 90 3.82 0.27 -11.50
N PHE A 91 4.85 -0.03 -10.71
CA PHE A 91 4.74 -0.14 -9.26
C PHE A 91 5.06 1.21 -8.62
N VAL A 92 4.28 1.60 -7.61
CA VAL A 92 4.44 2.87 -6.90
C VAL A 92 4.75 2.62 -5.43
N ARG A 93 5.79 3.26 -4.93
CA ARG A 93 6.17 3.23 -3.51
C ARG A 93 6.43 4.64 -3.00
N SER A 94 6.42 4.79 -1.66
CA SER A 94 6.90 6.00 -1.01
C SER A 94 8.43 6.13 -1.16
N GLU A 95 8.92 7.35 -1.28
CA GLU A 95 10.38 7.63 -1.34
C GLU A 95 11.15 7.07 -0.15
N LYS A 96 10.54 7.00 1.04
CA LYS A 96 11.17 6.41 2.23
C LYS A 96 11.53 4.92 2.05
N ASP A 97 10.88 4.23 1.10
CA ASP A 97 11.09 2.81 0.84
C ASP A 97 12.06 2.57 -0.34
N ALA A 98 12.69 3.62 -0.89
CA ALA A 98 13.57 3.51 -2.04
C ALA A 98 14.76 2.55 -1.83
N ASP A 99 15.23 2.41 -0.60
CA ASP A 99 16.33 1.51 -0.24
C ASP A 99 15.89 0.07 0.06
N LYS A 100 14.58 -0.18 0.11
CA LYS A 100 14.04 -1.51 0.43
C LYS A 100 13.88 -2.35 -0.85
N PRO A 101 14.15 -3.66 -0.81
CA PRO A 101 13.90 -4.54 -1.94
C PRO A 101 12.39 -4.67 -2.24
N PRO A 102 12.03 -4.93 -3.50
CA PRO A 102 12.90 -4.99 -4.66
C PRO A 102 13.34 -3.59 -5.11
N GLN A 103 14.59 -3.47 -5.52
CA GLN A 103 15.12 -2.25 -6.12
C GLN A 103 15.03 -2.33 -7.64
N ALA A 104 14.66 -1.20 -8.26
CA ALA A 104 14.59 -1.09 -9.71
C ALA A 104 15.97 -0.85 -10.32
N GLY A 105 16.16 -1.35 -11.53
CA GLY A 105 17.41 -1.17 -12.28
C GLY A 105 18.36 -2.36 -12.18
N GLY A 106 19.55 -2.16 -12.67
CA GLY A 106 20.56 -3.22 -12.70
C GLY A 106 20.53 -4.03 -13.99
N ILE A 107 21.45 -4.99 -14.06
CA ILE A 107 21.70 -5.84 -15.22
C ILE A 107 21.66 -7.30 -14.78
N LYS A 108 21.02 -8.14 -15.58
CA LYS A 108 20.98 -9.59 -15.38
C LYS A 108 22.34 -10.22 -15.67
N LYS A 109 22.54 -11.47 -15.24
CA LYS A 109 23.76 -12.25 -15.52
C LYS A 109 24.09 -12.35 -17.01
N ASN A 110 23.08 -12.30 -17.89
CA ASN A 110 23.24 -12.35 -19.35
C ASN A 110 23.58 -10.98 -20.00
N GLY A 111 23.75 -9.92 -19.20
CA GLY A 111 24.06 -8.58 -19.69
C GLY A 111 22.87 -7.72 -20.08
N GLU A 112 21.66 -8.26 -20.01
CA GLU A 112 20.43 -7.52 -20.33
C GLU A 112 19.93 -6.72 -19.11
N PRO A 113 19.19 -5.59 -19.32
CA PRO A 113 18.55 -4.87 -18.22
C PRO A 113 17.60 -5.78 -17.41
N ALA A 114 17.59 -5.59 -16.08
CA ALA A 114 16.67 -6.30 -15.21
C ALA A 114 15.21 -5.99 -15.59
N TYR A 115 14.30 -6.91 -15.24
CA TYR A 115 12.87 -6.77 -15.56
C TYR A 115 12.28 -5.48 -14.97
N LEU A 116 12.54 -5.21 -13.71
CA LEU A 116 12.04 -4.01 -13.02
C LEU A 116 13.02 -2.85 -13.23
N GLN A 117 12.58 -1.82 -13.93
CA GLN A 117 13.36 -0.63 -14.25
C GLN A 117 12.84 0.60 -13.52
N PRO A 118 13.70 1.61 -13.23
CA PRO A 118 13.19 2.89 -12.73
C PRO A 118 12.37 3.59 -13.80
N LEU A 119 11.24 4.19 -13.40
CA LEU A 119 10.42 4.97 -14.32
C LEU A 119 11.07 6.30 -14.66
N ALA A 120 11.77 6.91 -13.70
CA ALA A 120 12.44 8.20 -13.90
C ALA A 120 13.43 8.12 -15.07
N GLY A 121 13.37 9.12 -15.96
CA GLY A 121 14.22 9.20 -17.14
C GLY A 121 13.77 8.35 -18.34
N GLN A 122 12.72 7.55 -18.21
CA GLN A 122 12.19 6.78 -19.33
C GLN A 122 11.31 7.65 -20.22
N LYS A 123 11.61 7.70 -21.51
CA LYS A 123 10.78 8.42 -22.50
C LYS A 123 9.62 7.57 -23.00
N ASN A 124 9.88 6.32 -23.34
CA ASN A 124 8.89 5.35 -23.80
C ASN A 124 9.04 4.08 -22.97
N ILE A 125 7.98 3.71 -22.25
CA ILE A 125 7.99 2.49 -21.47
C ILE A 125 7.48 1.31 -22.28
N ALA A 126 8.08 0.14 -22.04
CA ALA A 126 7.76 -1.10 -22.73
C ALA A 126 6.51 -1.76 -22.15
N PRO A 127 5.85 -2.66 -22.90
CA PRO A 127 4.83 -3.56 -22.35
C PRO A 127 5.41 -4.43 -21.22
N PHE A 128 4.55 -4.86 -20.32
CA PHE A 128 5.03 -5.56 -19.13
C PHE A 128 5.51 -7.01 -19.36
N ALA A 129 5.32 -7.55 -20.57
CA ALA A 129 6.05 -8.75 -20.97
C ALA A 129 7.56 -8.53 -20.97
N LYS A 130 8.02 -7.31 -21.23
CA LYS A 130 9.44 -6.95 -21.30
C LYS A 130 9.94 -6.33 -19.99
N HIS A 131 9.28 -5.31 -19.49
CA HIS A 131 9.66 -4.59 -18.28
C HIS A 131 8.44 -4.13 -17.48
N ALA A 132 8.56 -4.14 -16.15
CA ALA A 132 7.79 -3.32 -15.26
C ALA A 132 8.65 -2.15 -14.78
N TYR A 133 8.02 -1.12 -14.26
CA TYR A 133 8.69 0.11 -13.84
C TYR A 133 8.35 0.45 -12.39
N MET A 134 9.30 1.08 -11.70
CA MET A 134 9.12 1.56 -10.33
C MET A 134 9.11 3.09 -10.31
N ALA A 135 8.08 3.66 -9.72
CA ALA A 135 7.98 5.08 -9.43
C ALA A 135 7.96 5.29 -7.91
N TYR A 136 8.70 6.29 -7.44
CA TYR A 136 8.70 6.71 -6.04
C TYR A 136 8.00 8.05 -5.92
N LEU A 137 7.03 8.14 -5.00
CA LEU A 137 6.28 9.35 -4.73
C LEU A 137 6.62 9.90 -3.34
N PRO A 138 6.44 11.22 -3.10
CA PRO A 138 6.80 11.83 -1.83
C PRO A 138 6.14 11.15 -0.64
N THR A 139 6.91 10.96 0.44
CA THR A 139 6.40 10.44 1.71
C THR A 139 5.51 11.48 2.38
N VAL A 140 4.37 11.05 2.90
CA VAL A 140 3.41 11.90 3.60
C VAL A 140 3.35 11.50 5.07
N GLU A 141 3.47 12.48 5.97
CA GLU A 141 3.22 12.29 7.39
C GLU A 141 1.72 12.19 7.66
N PHE A 142 1.37 11.40 8.66
CA PHE A 142 0.00 11.27 9.13
C PHE A 142 -0.04 11.16 10.65
N GLY A 143 -1.17 11.53 11.26
CA GLY A 143 -1.28 11.57 12.70
C GLY A 143 -0.23 12.53 13.31
N PRO A 144 0.18 12.34 14.56
CA PRO A 144 1.20 13.20 15.19
C PRO A 144 2.63 12.80 14.74
N GLY A 145 3.04 13.26 13.55
CA GLY A 145 4.40 13.06 13.01
C GLY A 145 4.73 11.65 12.54
N MET A 146 3.72 10.80 12.34
CA MET A 146 3.93 9.43 11.90
C MET A 146 4.09 9.32 10.38
N THR A 147 4.94 8.38 9.94
CA THR A 147 5.16 8.06 8.52
C THR A 147 5.04 6.57 8.19
N SER A 148 4.80 5.71 9.18
CA SER A 148 4.76 4.25 8.97
C SER A 148 3.75 3.52 9.85
N ALA A 149 3.29 2.37 9.36
CA ALA A 149 2.44 1.45 10.13
C ALA A 149 3.18 0.86 11.34
N THR A 150 4.51 0.69 11.26
CA THR A 150 5.33 0.25 12.39
C THR A 150 5.22 1.21 13.57
N GLU A 151 5.25 2.52 13.33
CA GLU A 151 5.08 3.53 14.38
C GLU A 151 3.71 3.42 15.05
N ILE A 152 2.64 3.15 14.27
CA ILE A 152 1.30 2.93 14.82
C ILE A 152 1.31 1.71 15.75
N ARG A 153 1.84 0.57 15.31
CA ARG A 153 1.87 -0.66 16.11
C ARG A 153 2.71 -0.50 17.37
N THR A 154 3.82 0.23 17.29
CA THR A 154 4.70 0.48 18.44
C THR A 154 4.04 1.41 19.45
N ALA A 155 3.38 2.47 19.01
CA ALA A 155 2.73 3.44 19.88
C ALA A 155 1.43 2.92 20.49
N TRP A 156 0.67 2.11 19.77
CA TRP A 156 -0.70 1.71 20.13
C TRP A 156 -0.85 1.14 21.54
N PRO A 157 -0.02 0.17 22.00
CA PRO A 157 -0.15 -0.39 23.36
C PRO A 157 0.08 0.63 24.47
N GLN A 158 0.75 1.73 24.19
CA GLN A 158 1.09 2.79 25.15
C GLN A 158 0.01 3.88 25.24
N LEU A 159 -0.98 3.85 24.37
CA LEU A 159 -2.03 4.85 24.33
C LEU A 159 -3.19 4.47 25.26
N ASP A 160 -3.75 5.46 25.94
CA ASP A 160 -5.03 5.31 26.63
C ASP A 160 -6.19 5.36 25.62
N ASP A 161 -7.41 5.05 26.06
CA ASP A 161 -8.59 4.98 25.19
C ASP A 161 -8.87 6.29 24.45
N ARG A 162 -8.67 7.42 25.10
CA ARG A 162 -8.86 8.75 24.50
C ARG A 162 -7.89 8.99 23.35
N ARG A 163 -6.61 8.67 23.55
CA ARG A 163 -5.57 8.82 22.54
C ARG A 163 -5.73 7.83 21.39
N LYS A 164 -6.13 6.60 21.67
CA LYS A 164 -6.47 5.61 20.65
C LYS A 164 -7.60 6.12 19.75
N THR A 165 -8.66 6.65 20.34
CA THR A 165 -9.78 7.23 19.59
C THR A 165 -9.33 8.42 18.73
N ALA A 166 -8.52 9.31 19.28
CA ALA A 166 -7.98 10.46 18.55
C ALA A 166 -7.11 10.03 17.36
N LEU A 167 -6.26 9.01 17.56
CA LEU A 167 -5.43 8.46 16.48
C LEU A 167 -6.30 7.84 15.38
N VAL A 168 -7.30 7.04 15.74
CA VAL A 168 -8.23 6.44 14.78
C VAL A 168 -8.93 7.52 13.95
N MET A 169 -9.38 8.60 14.57
CA MET A 169 -10.03 9.71 13.86
C MET A 169 -9.07 10.40 12.88
N SER A 170 -7.78 10.47 13.19
CA SER A 170 -6.76 11.03 12.29
C SER A 170 -6.42 10.11 11.13
N LEU A 171 -6.49 8.79 11.34
CA LEU A 171 -6.15 7.78 10.32
C LEU A 171 -7.30 7.47 9.35
N TYR A 172 -8.54 7.58 9.85
CA TYR A 172 -9.74 7.17 9.10
C TYR A 172 -10.79 8.28 9.13
N PRO A 173 -10.86 9.11 8.09
CA PRO A 173 -11.76 10.27 8.07
C PRO A 173 -13.24 9.94 8.34
N ALA A 174 -13.71 8.78 7.91
CA ALA A 174 -15.09 8.33 8.16
C ALA A 174 -15.41 8.20 9.67
N ALA A 175 -14.41 7.97 10.51
CA ALA A 175 -14.58 7.84 11.95
C ALA A 175 -14.76 9.19 12.65
N GLN A 176 -14.39 10.31 12.03
CA GLN A 176 -14.44 11.64 12.66
C GLN A 176 -15.86 12.08 13.01
N LYS A 177 -16.83 11.66 12.21
CA LYS A 177 -18.26 12.02 12.37
C LYS A 177 -19.11 10.87 12.88
N ASN A 178 -18.49 9.76 13.26
CA ASN A 178 -19.21 8.56 13.71
C ASN A 178 -18.49 7.92 14.90
N PRO A 179 -18.86 8.30 16.16
CA PRO A 179 -18.22 7.77 17.35
C PRO A 179 -18.32 6.24 17.49
N ALA A 180 -19.43 5.64 17.07
CA ALA A 180 -19.60 4.19 17.09
C ALA A 180 -18.62 3.49 16.14
N LEU A 181 -18.40 4.05 14.97
CA LEU A 181 -17.42 3.55 14.01
C LEU A 181 -16.00 3.68 14.58
N ALA A 182 -15.67 4.83 15.18
CA ALA A 182 -14.37 5.04 15.83
C ALA A 182 -14.12 3.98 16.92
N ALA A 183 -15.11 3.70 17.75
CA ALA A 183 -15.01 2.66 18.78
C ALA A 183 -14.80 1.26 18.18
N ASN A 184 -15.48 0.93 17.09
CA ASN A 184 -15.31 -0.33 16.39
C ASN A 184 -13.91 -0.47 15.81
N VAL A 185 -13.35 0.59 15.22
CA VAL A 185 -11.98 0.59 14.68
C VAL A 185 -10.96 0.42 15.81
N VAL A 186 -11.15 1.11 16.95
CA VAL A 186 -10.29 0.91 18.13
C VAL A 186 -10.28 -0.56 18.54
N LYS A 187 -11.43 -1.23 18.59
CA LYS A 187 -11.51 -2.67 18.91
C LYS A 187 -10.78 -3.54 17.89
N LEU A 188 -10.90 -3.22 16.60
CA LEU A 188 -10.18 -3.95 15.54
C LEU A 188 -8.67 -3.86 15.75
N LEU A 189 -8.16 -2.65 16.01
CA LEU A 189 -6.73 -2.44 16.24
C LEU A 189 -6.27 -3.07 17.56
N ASP A 190 -7.05 -2.97 18.62
CA ASP A 190 -6.75 -3.64 19.89
C ASP A 190 -6.62 -5.16 19.70
N THR A 191 -7.57 -5.77 19.04
CA THR A 191 -7.57 -7.22 18.80
C THR A 191 -6.36 -7.65 17.96
N ALA A 192 -6.06 -6.93 16.89
CA ALA A 192 -4.98 -7.29 15.98
C ALA A 192 -3.59 -7.04 16.60
N ILE A 193 -3.38 -5.89 17.24
CA ILE A 193 -2.06 -5.49 17.75
C ILE A 193 -1.72 -6.21 19.05
N VAL A 194 -2.68 -6.42 19.95
CA VAL A 194 -2.44 -7.08 21.24
C VAL A 194 -2.19 -8.59 21.09
N SER A 195 -2.83 -9.23 20.10
CA SER A 195 -2.56 -10.67 19.83
C SER A 195 -1.12 -10.96 19.40
N GLU A 196 -0.41 -9.96 18.88
CA GLU A 196 1.00 -10.06 18.50
C GLU A 196 1.94 -10.12 19.73
N SER A 197 1.54 -9.54 20.86
CA SER A 197 2.38 -9.47 22.07
C SER A 197 2.28 -10.72 22.97
N VAL A 198 1.48 -11.72 22.61
CA VAL A 198 1.23 -12.94 23.40
C VAL A 198 1.89 -14.18 22.75
N ASN A 199 2.46 -14.05 21.56
CA ASN A 199 3.24 -15.07 20.86
C ASN A 199 4.73 -14.69 20.89
#